data_2bc4a5a62d32c19781daf0bfa9290c6c
#
_entry.id   2bc4a5a62d32c19781daf0bfa9290c6c
#
_cell.length_a   1.000
_cell.length_b   1.000
_cell.length_c   1.000
_cell.angle_alpha   90.00
_cell.angle_beta   90.00
_cell.angle_gamma   90.00
#
_symmetry.space_group_name_H-M   'P 1'
#
loop_
_entity.id
_entity.type
_entity.pdbx_description
1 polymer ?
#
loop_
_entity_poly.entity_id
_entity_poly.type
_entity_poly.pdbx_seq_one_letter_code
_entity_poly.pdbx_strand_id
1 'polypeptide(L)'
;MPRPDLGVSDSYINVTPSDTTNLATPPRALYVGTGGDLNIARPYDGTSFIFRNVPSGYRLDVSCVRVNNTNTTASNIIALA
;
A
#
# COMPACT_ATOMS: atom_id res chain seq x y z
N MET A 1 -11.02 -10.90 -16.15
CA MET A 1 -9.81 -11.34 -16.82
C MET A 1 -8.70 -10.32 -16.72
N PRO A 2 -7.54 -10.69 -16.20
CA PRO A 2 -6.45 -9.73 -16.12
C PRO A 2 -5.96 -9.30 -17.49
N ARG A 3 -5.51 -8.07 -17.58
CA ARG A 3 -4.94 -7.52 -18.81
C ARG A 3 -3.56 -6.97 -18.49
N PRO A 4 -2.58 -7.85 -18.28
CA PRO A 4 -1.29 -7.42 -17.73
C PRO A 4 -0.52 -6.49 -18.66
N ASP A 5 -0.79 -6.52 -19.95
CA ASP A 5 -0.10 -5.71 -20.92
C ASP A 5 -0.63 -4.28 -21.04
N LEU A 6 -1.71 -3.95 -20.35
CA LEU A 6 -2.29 -2.61 -20.39
C LEU A 6 -1.73 -1.66 -19.35
N GLY A 7 -1.00 -2.17 -18.35
CA GLY A 7 -0.44 -1.34 -17.30
C GLY A 7 -1.46 -0.75 -16.33
N VAL A 8 -2.70 -1.19 -16.38
CA VAL A 8 -3.74 -0.73 -15.47
C VAL A 8 -4.06 -1.80 -14.44
N SER A 9 -4.47 -1.36 -13.26
CA SER A 9 -4.88 -2.26 -12.21
C SER A 9 -6.39 -2.44 -12.27
N ASP A 10 -6.84 -3.68 -12.29
CA ASP A 10 -8.26 -4.02 -12.21
C ASP A 10 -8.58 -4.80 -10.93
N SER A 11 -7.63 -4.87 -10.02
CA SER A 11 -7.76 -5.62 -8.78
C SER A 11 -7.32 -4.73 -7.64
N TYR A 12 -8.26 -4.06 -7.01
CA TYR A 12 -7.98 -3.11 -5.93
C TYR A 12 -8.83 -3.40 -4.73
N ILE A 13 -8.25 -3.22 -3.54
CA ILE A 13 -8.90 -3.50 -2.28
C ILE A 13 -8.58 -2.42 -1.26
N ASN A 14 -9.50 -2.22 -0.32
CA ASN A 14 -9.23 -1.36 0.82
C ASN A 14 -8.17 -1.99 1.71
N VAL A 15 -7.28 -1.16 2.23
CA VAL A 15 -6.24 -1.60 3.15
C VAL A 15 -6.57 -1.12 4.55
N THR A 16 -6.65 -2.09 5.47
CA THR A 16 -6.72 -1.79 6.90
C THR A 16 -5.32 -2.01 7.46
N PRO A 17 -4.65 -0.97 7.95
CA PRO A 17 -3.31 -1.14 8.51
C PRO A 17 -3.31 -2.13 9.66
N SER A 18 -2.29 -3.00 9.69
CA SER A 18 -2.14 -4.01 10.73
C SER A 18 -0.66 -4.32 10.90
N ASP A 19 -0.23 -4.49 12.15
CA ASP A 19 1.17 -4.84 12.43
C ASP A 19 1.45 -6.33 12.25
N THR A 20 0.42 -7.14 12.04
CA THR A 20 0.57 -8.61 12.03
C THR A 20 -0.04 -9.28 10.81
N THR A 21 -0.99 -8.66 10.14
CA THR A 21 -1.71 -9.30 9.04
C THR A 21 -1.17 -8.82 7.70
N ASN A 22 -0.63 -9.73 6.91
CA ASN A 22 -0.15 -9.43 5.57
C ASN A 22 -1.31 -9.27 4.60
N LEU A 23 -1.07 -8.50 3.54
CA LEU A 23 -2.01 -8.42 2.43
C LEU A 23 -2.08 -9.76 1.71
N ALA A 24 -3.27 -10.15 1.26
CA ALA A 24 -3.46 -11.42 0.56
C ALA A 24 -2.63 -11.48 -0.72
N THR A 25 -2.55 -10.38 -1.44
CA THR A 25 -1.76 -10.26 -2.65
C THR A 25 -0.93 -8.99 -2.58
N PRO A 26 0.39 -9.06 -2.78
CA PRO A 26 1.20 -7.84 -2.80
C PRO A 26 0.73 -6.90 -3.91
N PRO A 27 0.46 -5.64 -3.61
CA PRO A 27 0.03 -4.67 -4.62
C PRO A 27 1.20 -4.18 -5.45
N ARG A 28 0.88 -3.57 -6.58
CA ARG A 28 1.87 -2.86 -7.40
C ARG A 28 1.96 -1.39 -7.02
N ALA A 29 0.92 -0.86 -6.40
CA ALA A 29 0.88 0.53 -5.97
C ALA A 29 -0.12 0.66 -4.84
N LEU A 30 0.00 1.77 -4.11
CA LEU A 30 -0.94 2.13 -3.06
C LEU A 30 -1.49 3.52 -3.37
N TYR A 31 -2.80 3.65 -3.32
CA TYR A 31 -3.44 4.96 -3.40
C TYR A 31 -3.73 5.44 -1.98
N VAL A 32 -3.26 6.63 -1.65
CA VAL A 32 -3.43 7.20 -0.31
C VAL A 32 -4.49 8.29 -0.39
N GLY A 33 -5.68 8.00 0.10
CA GLY A 33 -6.78 8.96 0.05
C GLY A 33 -6.59 10.12 1.00
N THR A 34 -6.16 9.83 2.23
CA THR A 34 -5.86 10.86 3.22
C THR A 34 -4.39 10.76 3.58
N GLY A 35 -3.64 11.82 3.31
CA GLY A 35 -2.19 11.84 3.46
C GLY A 35 -1.72 11.76 4.90
N GLY A 36 -0.44 11.45 5.05
CA GLY A 36 0.22 11.29 6.34
C GLY A 36 1.44 10.42 6.19
N ASP A 37 1.86 9.81 7.29
CA ASP A 37 2.97 8.87 7.28
C ASP A 37 2.45 7.47 6.97
N LEU A 38 3.22 6.71 6.19
CA LEU A 38 2.85 5.37 5.76
C LEU A 38 4.00 4.41 6.04
N ASN A 39 3.78 3.48 6.97
CA ASN A 39 4.77 2.49 7.34
C ASN A 39 4.45 1.17 6.65
N ILE A 40 5.27 0.77 5.69
CA ILE A 40 5.02 -0.44 4.90
C ILE A 40 6.18 -1.42 5.02
N ALA A 41 5.84 -2.70 4.92
CA ALA A 41 6.83 -3.77 4.95
C ALA A 41 7.17 -4.19 3.54
N ARG A 42 8.46 -4.19 3.23
CA ARG A 42 8.99 -4.53 1.91
C ARG A 42 8.79 -6.02 1.63
N PRO A 43 8.37 -6.42 0.40
CA PRO A 43 8.12 -7.84 0.10
C PRO A 43 9.37 -8.70 0.20
N TYR A 44 10.51 -8.14 -0.12
CA TYR A 44 11.76 -8.87 -0.23
C TYR A 44 12.15 -9.54 1.09
N ASP A 45 12.06 -8.82 2.21
CA ASP A 45 12.52 -9.32 3.49
C ASP A 45 11.65 -8.89 4.67
N GLY A 46 10.54 -8.21 4.42
CA GLY A 46 9.64 -7.75 5.47
C GLY A 46 10.13 -6.53 6.24
N THR A 47 11.24 -5.92 5.82
CA THR A 47 11.74 -4.71 6.48
C THR A 47 10.75 -3.57 6.32
N SER A 48 10.49 -2.87 7.41
CA SER A 48 9.54 -1.76 7.42
C SER A 48 10.22 -0.45 7.07
N PHE A 49 9.56 0.35 6.24
CA PHE A 49 10.02 1.68 5.88
C PHE A 49 8.86 2.65 6.04
N ILE A 50 9.16 3.83 6.57
CA ILE A 50 8.15 4.87 6.78
C ILE A 50 8.29 5.92 5.70
N PHE A 51 7.24 6.06 4.88
CA PHE A 51 7.16 7.11 3.88
C PHE A 51 6.44 8.29 4.52
N ARG A 52 7.17 9.34 4.81
CA ARG A 52 6.62 10.47 5.56
C ARG A 52 6.04 11.53 4.65
N ASN A 53 5.01 12.19 5.14
CA ASN A 53 4.38 13.32 4.46
C ASN A 53 3.86 12.97 3.08
N VAL A 54 3.22 11.80 2.97
CA VAL A 54 2.57 11.39 1.72
C VAL A 54 1.34 12.28 1.53
N PRO A 55 1.23 12.97 0.37
CA PRO A 55 0.09 13.85 0.13
C PRO A 55 -1.22 13.07 -0.01
N SER A 56 -2.33 13.73 0.30
CA SER A 56 -3.65 13.16 0.02
C SER A 56 -3.85 13.02 -1.47
N GLY A 57 -4.43 11.90 -1.89
CA GLY A 57 -4.64 11.61 -3.30
C GLY A 57 -3.38 11.19 -4.05
N TYR A 58 -2.35 10.78 -3.33
CA TYR A 58 -1.10 10.37 -3.94
C TYR A 58 -1.08 8.88 -4.24
N ARG A 59 -0.55 8.53 -5.41
CA ARG A 59 -0.32 7.13 -5.78
C ARG A 59 1.16 6.80 -5.55
N LEU A 60 1.40 5.85 -4.66
CA LEU A 60 2.74 5.41 -4.31
C LEU A 60 3.04 4.11 -5.05
N ASP A 61 3.94 4.17 -6.03
CA ASP A 61 4.25 3.03 -6.91
C ASP A 61 5.27 2.11 -6.25
N VAL A 62 4.86 1.45 -5.18
CA VAL A 62 5.70 0.49 -4.47
C VAL A 62 4.89 -0.75 -4.15
N SER A 63 5.56 -1.88 -4.05
CA SER A 63 4.95 -3.11 -3.57
C SER A 63 5.25 -3.29 -2.09
N CYS A 64 4.35 -3.95 -1.37
CA CYS A 64 4.54 -4.26 0.03
C CYS A 64 3.82 -5.55 0.38
N VAL A 65 4.22 -6.20 1.47
CA VAL A 65 3.48 -7.36 1.98
C VAL A 65 2.48 -6.94 3.05
N ARG A 66 2.68 -5.77 3.65
CA ARG A 66 1.84 -5.32 4.74
C ARG A 66 1.93 -3.81 4.90
N VAL A 67 0.82 -3.18 5.22
CA VAL A 67 0.80 -1.81 5.69
C VAL A 67 0.68 -1.87 7.21
N ASN A 68 1.74 -1.50 7.91
CA ASN A 68 1.76 -1.57 9.37
C ASN A 68 0.85 -0.50 9.96
N ASN A 69 0.25 -0.81 11.11
CA ASN A 69 -0.57 0.16 11.84
C ASN A 69 0.31 1.13 12.62
N THR A 70 1.39 0.62 13.24
CA THR A 70 2.32 1.46 14.00
C THR A 70 2.99 2.46 13.07
N ASN A 71 3.00 3.73 13.46
CA ASN A 71 3.59 4.84 12.71
C ASN A 71 2.93 5.11 11.35
N THR A 72 1.73 4.60 11.13
CA THR A 72 0.93 4.96 9.95
C THR A 72 -0.18 5.90 10.38
N THR A 73 -0.14 7.13 9.86
CA THR A 73 -1.17 8.13 10.12
C THR A 73 -2.03 8.40 8.89
N ALA A 74 -1.56 7.98 7.71
CA ALA A 74 -2.35 8.04 6.50
C ALA A 74 -3.56 7.11 6.61
N SER A 75 -4.62 7.41 5.87
CA SER A 75 -5.84 6.62 5.88
C SER A 75 -6.48 6.58 4.50
N ASN A 76 -7.58 5.81 4.39
CA ASN A 76 -8.27 5.62 3.12
C ASN A 76 -7.33 5.09 2.04
N ILE A 77 -6.58 4.05 2.38
CA ILE A 77 -5.56 3.47 1.51
C ILE A 77 -6.18 2.35 0.70
N ILE A 78 -5.91 2.36 -0.60
CA ILE A 78 -6.36 1.31 -1.52
C ILE A 78 -5.13 0.66 -2.16
N ALA A 79 -5.08 -0.66 -2.09
CA ALA A 79 -4.02 -1.42 -2.75
C ALA A 79 -4.42 -1.70 -4.19
N LEU A 80 -3.54 -1.42 -5.11
CA LEU A 80 -3.74 -1.62 -6.55
C LEU A 80 -2.84 -2.78 -7.00
N ALA A 81 -3.46 -3.89 -7.33
CA ALA A 81 -2.74 -5.10 -7.72
C ALA A 81 -2.69 -5.30 -9.24
#